data_8e5c502f5ea97f65aad3432a648dfb0c
#
_entry.id   8e5c502f5ea97f65aad3432a648dfb0c
#
_cell.length_a   1.000
_cell.length_b   1.000
_cell.length_c   1.000
_cell.angle_alpha   90.00
_cell.angle_beta   90.00
_cell.angle_gamma   90.00
#
_symmetry.space_group_name_H-M   'P 1'
#
loop_
_entity.id
_entity.type
_entity.pdbx_description
1 polymer ?
#
loop_
_entity_poly.entity_id
_entity_poly.type
_entity_poly.pdbx_seq_one_letter_code
_entity_poly.pdbx_strand_id
1 'polypeptide(L)'
;MKKERKETKKGPRQYYHISSVAKMYGLHPQTLRLYEREGLLAPSRSEGNTRLYSAEDLRRLELILNLIRDLGVNLAGVEVVLNMRAKIERIEAEVGQFLEYVRKEFFQGKEEEFEARKRALVRARPGGVVKVVDPDK
;
A
#
# COMPACT_ATOMS: atom_id res chain seq x y z
N MET A 1 22.77 18.88 25.22
CA MET A 1 21.38 19.07 24.81
C MET A 1 20.87 17.78 24.21
N LYS A 2 20.04 17.05 24.95
CA LYS A 2 19.40 15.82 24.44
C LYS A 2 18.24 16.22 23.50
N LYS A 3 18.31 15.87 22.22
CA LYS A 3 17.18 15.96 21.29
C LYS A 3 16.17 14.90 21.69
N GLU A 4 15.08 15.34 22.28
CA GLU A 4 13.90 14.51 22.48
C GLU A 4 13.35 14.12 21.11
N ARG A 5 13.48 12.83 20.76
CA ARG A 5 12.72 12.23 19.68
C ARG A 5 11.26 12.29 20.10
N LYS A 6 10.46 13.10 19.42
CA LYS A 6 9.01 12.99 19.49
C LYS A 6 8.62 11.61 18.96
N GLU A 7 8.46 10.67 19.87
CA GLU A 7 7.73 9.45 19.60
C GLU A 7 6.29 9.85 19.29
N THR A 8 5.91 9.76 18.02
CA THR A 8 4.50 9.79 17.63
C THR A 8 3.85 8.61 18.33
N LYS A 9 3.06 8.86 19.36
CA LYS A 9 2.22 7.88 20.05
C LYS A 9 1.28 7.29 19.00
N LYS A 10 1.68 6.20 18.34
CA LYS A 10 0.76 5.33 17.63
C LYS A 10 -0.16 4.77 18.71
N GLY A 11 -1.46 5.07 18.64
CA GLY A 11 -2.47 4.48 19.49
C GLY A 11 -2.37 2.94 19.49
N PRO A 12 -3.04 2.25 20.40
CA PRO A 12 -2.94 0.80 20.50
C PRO A 12 -3.23 0.18 19.13
N ARG A 13 -2.28 -0.62 18.62
CA ARG A 13 -2.44 -1.31 17.34
C ARG A 13 -3.57 -2.32 17.51
N GLN A 14 -4.67 -2.10 16.80
CA GLN A 14 -5.78 -3.01 16.79
C GLN A 14 -5.49 -4.17 15.84
N TYR A 15 -5.66 -5.39 16.34
CA TYR A 15 -5.52 -6.60 15.56
C TYR A 15 -6.84 -7.38 15.56
N TYR A 16 -7.07 -8.13 14.50
CA TYR A 16 -8.27 -8.93 14.32
C TYR A 16 -7.90 -10.39 14.14
N HIS A 17 -8.70 -11.28 14.72
CA HIS A 17 -8.58 -12.72 14.51
C HIS A 17 -9.17 -13.15 13.17
N ILE A 18 -8.70 -14.27 12.63
CA ILE A 18 -9.17 -14.80 11.33
C ILE A 18 -10.69 -14.95 11.26
N SER A 19 -11.34 -15.41 12.33
CA SER A 19 -12.79 -15.57 12.39
C SER A 19 -13.53 -14.24 12.24
N SER A 20 -13.01 -13.18 12.86
CA SER A 20 -13.57 -11.83 12.75
C SER A 20 -13.40 -11.27 11.34
N VAL A 21 -12.21 -11.42 10.76
CA VAL A 21 -11.92 -10.95 9.40
C VAL A 21 -12.77 -11.69 8.37
N ALA A 22 -12.88 -13.01 8.49
CA ALA A 22 -13.74 -13.82 7.63
C ALA A 22 -15.19 -13.35 7.66
N LYS A 23 -15.71 -13.08 8.87
CA LYS A 23 -17.08 -12.57 9.05
C LYS A 23 -17.25 -11.16 8.47
N MET A 24 -16.30 -10.25 8.71
CA MET A 24 -16.35 -8.87 8.21
C MET A 24 -16.45 -8.79 6.67
N TYR A 25 -15.75 -9.67 5.98
CA TYR A 25 -15.66 -9.67 4.51
C TYR A 25 -16.48 -10.76 3.84
N GLY A 26 -17.27 -11.51 4.57
CA GLY A 26 -18.10 -12.59 4.02
C GLY A 26 -17.27 -13.69 3.36
N LEU A 27 -16.14 -14.05 3.97
CA LEU A 27 -15.20 -15.07 3.49
C LEU A 27 -15.24 -16.30 4.39
N HIS A 28 -14.93 -17.44 3.80
CA HIS A 28 -14.58 -18.62 4.61
C HIS A 28 -13.14 -18.45 5.14
N PRO A 29 -12.85 -18.84 6.41
CA PRO A 29 -11.49 -18.77 6.96
C PRO A 29 -10.43 -19.48 6.10
N GLN A 30 -10.79 -20.56 5.41
CA GLN A 30 -9.91 -21.27 4.50
C GLN A 30 -9.46 -20.41 3.30
N THR A 31 -10.28 -19.46 2.84
CA THR A 31 -9.90 -18.51 1.81
C THR A 31 -8.77 -17.60 2.28
N LEU A 32 -8.85 -17.12 3.52
CA LEU A 32 -7.77 -16.32 4.12
C LEU A 32 -6.48 -17.11 4.28
N ARG A 33 -6.59 -18.39 4.67
CA ARG A 33 -5.42 -19.29 4.74
C ARG A 33 -4.82 -19.58 3.37
N LEU A 34 -5.65 -19.68 2.33
CA LEU A 34 -5.20 -19.80 0.95
C LEU A 34 -4.40 -18.56 0.53
N TYR A 35 -4.90 -17.37 0.80
CA TYR A 35 -4.20 -16.11 0.46
C TYR A 35 -2.87 -15.98 1.20
N GLU A 36 -2.80 -16.41 2.45
CA GLU A 36 -1.54 -16.47 3.20
C GLU A 36 -0.56 -17.48 2.58
N ARG A 37 -1.02 -18.67 2.23
CA ARG A 37 -0.19 -19.72 1.60
C ARG A 37 0.37 -19.29 0.24
N GLU A 38 -0.43 -18.56 -0.53
CA GLU A 38 -0.02 -17.98 -1.82
C GLU A 38 0.83 -16.71 -1.68
N GLY A 39 1.13 -16.28 -0.45
CA GLY A 39 1.96 -15.11 -0.19
C GLY A 39 1.27 -13.77 -0.43
N LEU A 40 -0.07 -13.76 -0.60
CA LEU A 40 -0.84 -12.54 -0.83
C LEU A 40 -1.09 -11.76 0.47
N LEU A 41 -1.19 -12.46 1.59
CA LEU A 41 -1.32 -11.92 2.94
C LEU A 41 -0.24 -12.48 3.85
N ALA A 42 0.20 -11.69 4.80
CA ALA A 42 1.19 -12.08 5.79
C ALA A 42 0.80 -11.58 7.18
N PRO A 43 -0.27 -12.13 7.80
CA PRO A 43 -0.68 -11.73 9.13
C PRO A 43 0.42 -12.05 10.14
N SER A 44 0.52 -11.21 11.16
CA SER A 44 1.40 -11.48 12.31
C SER A 44 0.89 -12.68 13.11
N ARG A 45 1.75 -13.24 13.96
CA ARG A 45 1.38 -14.30 14.89
C ARG A 45 1.55 -13.82 16.32
N SER A 46 0.59 -14.19 17.19
CA SER A 46 0.74 -14.04 18.65
C SER A 46 1.73 -15.05 19.21
N GLU A 47 2.13 -14.91 20.47
CA GLU A 47 2.94 -15.90 21.17
C GLU A 47 2.34 -17.32 21.15
N GLY A 48 0.99 -17.41 21.19
CA GLY A 48 0.25 -18.66 21.03
C GLY A 48 0.06 -19.12 19.58
N ASN A 49 0.81 -18.54 18.62
CA ASN A 49 0.76 -18.87 17.20
C ASN A 49 -0.59 -18.58 16.51
N THR A 50 -1.41 -17.68 17.06
CA THR A 50 -2.67 -17.25 16.48
C THR A 50 -2.45 -16.14 15.47
N ARG A 51 -3.11 -16.20 14.31
CA ARG A 51 -3.04 -15.16 13.27
C ARG A 51 -3.66 -13.85 13.77
N LEU A 52 -2.93 -12.76 13.55
CA LEU A 52 -3.34 -11.41 13.91
C LEU A 52 -3.27 -10.52 12.67
N TYR A 53 -4.43 -10.06 12.22
CA TYR A 53 -4.57 -9.17 11.06
C TYR A 53 -4.57 -7.72 11.50
N SER A 54 -3.64 -6.93 10.98
CA SER A 54 -3.56 -5.48 11.20
C SER A 54 -4.53 -4.73 10.29
N ALA A 55 -4.73 -3.43 10.55
CA ALA A 55 -5.48 -2.56 9.63
C ALA A 55 -4.86 -2.51 8.23
N GLU A 56 -3.55 -2.64 8.12
CA GLU A 56 -2.83 -2.72 6.84
C GLU A 56 -3.13 -4.02 6.10
N ASP A 57 -3.16 -5.15 6.82
CA ASP A 57 -3.58 -6.44 6.25
C ASP A 57 -5.01 -6.39 5.73
N LEU A 58 -5.91 -5.70 6.43
CA LEU A 58 -7.30 -5.52 5.99
C LEU A 58 -7.39 -4.68 4.71
N ARG A 59 -6.63 -3.59 4.61
CA ARG A 59 -6.57 -2.79 3.36
C ARG A 59 -6.03 -3.61 2.19
N ARG A 60 -5.02 -4.44 2.43
CA ARG A 60 -4.49 -5.34 1.43
C ARG A 60 -5.52 -6.40 1.01
N LEU A 61 -6.26 -6.95 1.95
CA LEU A 61 -7.36 -7.89 1.69
C LEU A 61 -8.46 -7.23 0.84
N GLU A 62 -8.85 -6.00 1.15
CA GLU A 62 -9.84 -5.24 0.37
C GLU A 62 -9.40 -5.08 -1.08
N LEU A 63 -8.13 -4.77 -1.33
CA LEU A 63 -7.57 -4.71 -2.68
C LEU A 63 -7.65 -6.06 -3.39
N ILE A 64 -7.27 -7.15 -2.71
CA ILE A 64 -7.35 -8.51 -3.26
C ILE A 64 -8.80 -8.85 -3.65
N LEU A 65 -9.75 -8.57 -2.77
CA LEU A 65 -11.17 -8.85 -3.01
C LEU A 65 -11.74 -7.99 -4.15
N ASN A 66 -11.35 -6.74 -4.25
CA ASN A 66 -11.72 -5.88 -5.38
C ASN A 66 -11.21 -6.45 -6.70
N LEU A 67 -9.95 -6.87 -6.76
CA LEU A 67 -9.38 -7.49 -7.96
C LEU A 67 -10.11 -8.79 -8.36
N ILE A 68 -10.42 -9.64 -7.39
CA ILE A 68 -11.05 -10.94 -7.64
C ILE A 68 -12.55 -10.81 -7.92
N ARG A 69 -13.29 -10.14 -7.04
CA ARG A 69 -14.76 -10.08 -7.08
C ARG A 69 -15.30 -9.09 -8.09
N ASP A 70 -14.69 -7.89 -8.11
CA ASP A 70 -15.22 -6.80 -8.93
C ASP A 70 -14.60 -6.78 -10.34
N LEU A 71 -13.35 -7.19 -10.47
CA LEU A 71 -12.60 -7.15 -11.73
C LEU A 71 -12.34 -8.53 -12.34
N GLY A 72 -12.70 -9.61 -11.66
CA GLY A 72 -12.57 -10.97 -12.18
C GLY A 72 -11.12 -11.43 -12.38
N VAL A 73 -10.17 -10.84 -11.68
CA VAL A 73 -8.75 -11.21 -11.77
C VAL A 73 -8.52 -12.53 -11.01
N ASN A 74 -7.81 -13.47 -11.63
CA ASN A 74 -7.43 -14.73 -10.97
C ASN A 74 -6.27 -14.51 -9.97
N LEU A 75 -6.00 -15.51 -9.13
CA LEU A 75 -4.96 -15.42 -8.11
C LEU A 75 -3.57 -15.07 -8.66
N ALA A 76 -3.18 -15.64 -9.78
CA ALA A 76 -1.91 -15.32 -10.43
C ALA A 76 -1.84 -13.85 -10.86
N GLY A 77 -2.92 -13.32 -11.41
CA GLY A 77 -3.03 -11.90 -11.76
C GLY A 77 -3.00 -10.99 -10.55
N VAL A 78 -3.63 -11.37 -9.44
CA VAL A 78 -3.56 -10.65 -8.17
C VAL A 78 -2.11 -10.55 -7.68
N GLU A 79 -1.37 -11.64 -7.71
CA GLU A 79 0.06 -11.65 -7.34
C GLU A 79 0.87 -10.66 -8.18
N VAL A 80 0.67 -10.67 -9.50
CA VAL A 80 1.35 -9.73 -10.41
C VAL A 80 1.02 -8.29 -10.05
N VAL A 81 -0.25 -7.95 -9.84
CA VAL A 81 -0.70 -6.60 -9.49
C VAL A 81 -0.08 -6.15 -8.17
N LEU A 82 -0.08 -7.01 -7.14
CA LEU A 82 0.49 -6.68 -5.83
C LEU A 82 2.01 -6.46 -5.92
N ASN A 83 2.72 -7.27 -6.69
CA ASN A 83 4.15 -7.13 -6.91
C ASN A 83 4.49 -5.83 -7.67
N MET A 84 3.71 -5.51 -8.71
CA MET A 84 3.86 -4.26 -9.44
C MET A 84 3.59 -3.05 -8.55
N ARG A 85 2.56 -3.09 -7.72
CA ARG A 85 2.25 -2.04 -6.76
C ARG A 85 3.40 -1.83 -5.77
N ALA A 86 3.93 -2.90 -5.19
CA ALA A 86 5.07 -2.82 -4.27
C ALA A 86 6.31 -2.22 -4.94
N LYS A 87 6.55 -2.55 -6.22
CA LYS A 87 7.64 -1.97 -6.99
C LYS A 87 7.43 -0.48 -7.25
N ILE A 88 6.20 -0.06 -7.57
CA ILE A 88 5.87 1.36 -7.76
C ILE A 88 6.08 2.13 -6.46
N GLU A 89 5.58 1.65 -5.34
CA GLU A 89 5.75 2.26 -4.02
C GLU A 89 7.24 2.42 -3.66
N ARG A 90 8.06 1.43 -3.98
CA ARG A 90 9.52 1.51 -3.79
C ARG A 90 10.15 2.61 -4.64
N ILE A 91 9.81 2.65 -5.92
CA ILE A 91 10.31 3.68 -6.85
C ILE A 91 9.88 5.07 -6.38
N GLU A 92 8.64 5.23 -5.96
CA GLU A 92 8.14 6.50 -5.42
C GLU A 92 8.90 6.93 -4.16
N ALA A 93 9.23 6.00 -3.27
CA ALA A 93 10.04 6.29 -2.09
C ALA A 93 11.48 6.69 -2.46
N GLU A 94 12.10 5.99 -3.40
CA GLU A 94 13.45 6.32 -3.90
C GLU A 94 13.48 7.70 -4.56
N VAL A 95 12.50 8.02 -5.39
CA VAL A 95 12.35 9.35 -6.00
C VAL A 95 12.15 10.42 -4.93
N GLY A 96 11.32 10.16 -3.92
CA GLY A 96 11.11 11.06 -2.79
C GLY A 96 12.41 11.35 -2.03
N GLN A 97 13.21 10.33 -1.76
CA GLN A 97 14.52 10.50 -1.11
C GLN A 97 15.49 11.29 -1.98
N PHE A 98 15.52 11.02 -3.27
CA PHE A 98 16.37 11.76 -4.21
C PHE A 98 15.96 13.24 -4.30
N LEU A 99 14.67 13.53 -4.38
CA LEU A 99 14.17 14.91 -4.37
C LEU A 99 14.52 15.66 -3.08
N GLU A 100 14.45 14.97 -1.93
CA GLU A 100 14.84 15.56 -0.66
C GLU A 100 16.35 15.85 -0.59
N TYR A 101 17.17 14.97 -1.15
CA TYR A 101 18.60 15.20 -1.30
C TYR A 101 18.87 16.44 -2.18
N VAL A 102 18.24 16.51 -3.34
CA VAL A 102 18.38 17.66 -4.26
C VAL A 102 17.94 18.96 -3.59
N ARG A 103 16.84 18.94 -2.86
CA ARG A 103 16.36 20.10 -2.09
C ARG A 103 17.41 20.59 -1.11
N LYS A 104 18.02 19.69 -0.34
CA LYS A 104 19.03 20.04 0.66
C LYS A 104 20.31 20.57 0.05
N GLU A 105 20.80 19.96 -1.01
CA GLU A 105 22.11 20.26 -1.58
C GLU A 105 22.08 21.49 -2.52
N PHE A 106 21.01 21.70 -3.28
CA PHE A 106 20.97 22.69 -4.35
C PHE A 106 19.95 23.83 -4.14
N PHE A 107 18.96 23.65 -3.30
CA PHE A 107 17.89 24.61 -3.09
C PHE A 107 17.79 25.12 -1.65
N GLN A 108 18.82 25.00 -0.88
CA GLN A 108 18.86 25.53 0.47
C GLN A 108 18.62 27.06 0.45
N GLY A 109 17.53 27.52 1.12
CA GLY A 109 17.09 28.91 1.06
C GLY A 109 16.27 29.32 -0.18
N LYS A 110 15.92 28.33 -1.03
CA LYS A 110 15.12 28.52 -2.25
C LYS A 110 13.96 27.54 -2.34
N GLU A 111 13.29 27.33 -1.24
CA GLU A 111 12.23 26.33 -1.10
C GLU A 111 11.07 26.56 -2.08
N GLU A 112 10.72 27.83 -2.35
CA GLU A 112 9.65 28.15 -3.29
C GLU A 112 10.01 27.77 -4.74
N GLU A 113 11.27 27.98 -5.14
CA GLU A 113 11.75 27.60 -6.48
C GLU A 113 11.73 26.06 -6.63
N PHE A 114 12.16 25.34 -5.58
CA PHE A 114 12.13 23.87 -5.56
C PHE A 114 10.70 23.35 -5.69
N GLU A 115 9.77 23.87 -4.90
CA GLU A 115 8.37 23.46 -4.94
C GLU A 115 7.69 23.79 -6.28
N ALA A 116 8.05 24.89 -6.91
CA ALA A 116 7.56 25.23 -8.26
C ALA A 116 8.03 24.22 -9.31
N ARG A 117 9.31 23.84 -9.28
CA ARG A 117 9.86 22.83 -10.18
C ARG A 117 9.29 21.44 -9.92
N LYS A 118 9.16 21.06 -8.65
CA LYS A 118 8.54 19.80 -8.24
C LYS A 118 7.09 19.68 -8.73
N ARG A 119 6.30 20.74 -8.59
CA ARG A 119 4.92 20.79 -9.10
C ARG A 119 4.86 20.65 -10.62
N ALA A 120 5.79 21.21 -11.36
CA ALA A 120 5.88 21.05 -12.81
C ALA A 120 6.12 19.59 -13.21
N LEU A 121 6.97 18.86 -12.48
CA LEU A 121 7.21 17.42 -12.69
C LEU A 121 5.98 16.56 -12.36
N VAL A 122 5.24 16.91 -11.31
CA VAL A 122 4.03 16.17 -10.90
C VAL A 122 2.89 16.37 -11.88
N ARG A 123 2.78 17.54 -12.52
CA ARG A 123 1.77 17.81 -13.56
C ARG A 123 1.94 16.97 -14.82
N ALA A 124 3.14 16.45 -15.08
CA ALA A 124 3.42 15.54 -16.19
C ALA A 124 2.94 14.10 -15.94
N ARG A 125 2.51 13.77 -14.72
CA ARG A 125 1.86 12.49 -14.42
C ARG A 125 0.43 12.51 -14.96
N PRO A 126 0.04 11.58 -15.85
CA PRO A 126 -1.36 11.40 -16.18
C PRO A 126 -2.09 10.99 -14.89
N GLY A 127 -2.85 11.92 -14.33
CA GLY A 127 -3.70 11.66 -13.18
C GLY A 127 -4.90 10.81 -13.59
N GLY A 128 -4.96 9.59 -13.09
CA GLY A 128 -6.14 8.75 -13.20
C GLY A 128 -5.98 7.54 -14.11
N VAL A 129 -6.76 6.53 -13.80
CA VAL A 129 -6.97 5.37 -14.64
C VAL A 129 -7.57 5.87 -15.95
N VAL A 130 -6.82 5.76 -17.04
CA VAL A 130 -7.37 6.01 -18.39
C VAL A 130 -8.40 4.92 -18.62
N LYS A 131 -9.69 5.27 -18.58
CA LYS A 131 -10.71 4.38 -19.11
C LYS A 131 -10.43 4.20 -20.60
N VAL A 132 -9.97 3.04 -20.98
CA VAL A 132 -9.93 2.66 -22.39
C VAL A 132 -11.40 2.58 -22.83
N VAL A 133 -11.85 3.61 -23.53
CA VAL A 133 -13.15 3.56 -24.20
C VAL A 133 -12.95 2.67 -25.41
N ASP A 134 -13.62 1.52 -25.42
CA ASP A 134 -13.68 0.65 -26.57
C ASP A 134 -14.36 1.42 -27.73
N PRO A 135 -13.65 1.67 -28.85
CA PRO A 135 -14.21 2.48 -29.94
C PRO A 135 -15.36 1.80 -30.67
N ASP A 136 -15.64 0.52 -30.38
CA ASP A 136 -16.67 -0.27 -31.05
C ASP A 136 -17.94 -0.55 -30.21
N LYS A 137 -18.10 0.23 -29.14
CA LYS A 137 -19.31 0.19 -28.31
C LYS A 137 -20.00 1.51 -28.22
#